data_723076cf2c1272ed22295504f1f8f840
#
_entry.id   723076cf2c1272ed22295504f1f8f840
#
_cell.length_a   1.000
_cell.length_b   1.000
_cell.length_c   1.000
_cell.angle_alpha   90.00
_cell.angle_beta   90.00
_cell.angle_gamma   90.00
#
_symmetry.space_group_name_H-M   'P 1'
#
loop_
_entity.id
_entity.type
_entity.pdbx_description
1 polymer ?
#
loop_
_entity_poly.entity_id
_entity_poly.type
_entity_poly.pdbx_seq_one_letter_code
_entity_poly.pdbx_strand_id
1 'polypeptide(L)'
;MDFRFEPSPRWVRALFDGVAVGDSKRMMLLYKPGKLPLYCFPDDDVKTDLLSPSSHKPGYFDLRAGGRTAENAAWRYDAPELEGYVAFDWNSMDNWFEEDDEIFVHPRDPYKRIDVLRSSRHVRVVLGGETIADSRRPSLLFETHLPTRYYIPRGDVRMDLLTPTDTHTRCPYKGVASYWSASINGQTFQDVVWTYPVPIPECPKIEQLLCFFNERVDGIYVDGELEAKPVTKWSSV
;
A
#
# COMPACT_ATOMS: atom_id res chain seq x y z
N MET A 1 -24.04 7.10 -11.20
CA MET A 1 -23.05 6.70 -10.17
C MET A 1 -21.78 7.52 -10.43
N ASP A 2 -21.21 8.18 -9.45
CA ASP A 2 -20.00 8.99 -9.69
C ASP A 2 -18.80 8.05 -9.69
N PHE A 3 -18.21 7.81 -10.86
CA PHE A 3 -17.01 6.99 -11.04
C PHE A 3 -16.25 7.44 -12.31
N ARG A 4 -14.95 7.14 -12.35
CA ARG A 4 -14.11 7.28 -13.54
C ARG A 4 -13.70 5.89 -14.00
N PHE A 5 -13.85 5.61 -15.28
CA PHE A 5 -13.52 4.33 -15.91
C PHE A 5 -12.64 4.60 -17.12
N GLU A 6 -11.39 4.15 -17.07
CA GLU A 6 -10.39 4.52 -18.05
C GLU A 6 -9.44 3.36 -18.39
N PRO A 7 -8.91 3.33 -19.62
CA PRO A 7 -8.01 2.26 -20.03
C PRO A 7 -6.68 2.32 -19.29
N SER A 8 -6.14 1.15 -18.97
CA SER A 8 -4.77 0.97 -18.52
C SER A 8 -3.92 0.41 -19.66
N PRO A 9 -2.73 0.98 -19.94
CA PRO A 9 -1.84 0.43 -20.95
C PRO A 9 -1.10 -0.83 -20.49
N ARG A 10 -1.25 -1.23 -19.24
CA ARG A 10 -0.51 -2.35 -18.63
C ARG A 10 -1.16 -3.68 -18.94
N TRP A 11 -0.34 -4.68 -19.18
CA TRP A 11 -0.75 -6.07 -19.15
C TRP A 11 -0.96 -6.52 -17.71
N VAL A 12 -2.17 -6.97 -17.37
CA VAL A 12 -2.51 -7.40 -16.01
C VAL A 12 -2.99 -8.83 -16.00
N ARG A 13 -2.50 -9.60 -15.04
CA ARG A 13 -2.90 -10.99 -14.81
C ARG A 13 -3.33 -11.18 -13.36
N ALA A 14 -4.44 -11.89 -13.17
CA ALA A 14 -4.93 -12.39 -11.89
C ALA A 14 -4.84 -13.91 -11.87
N LEU A 15 -4.13 -14.47 -10.90
CA LEU A 15 -3.91 -15.91 -10.77
C LEU A 15 -4.67 -16.47 -9.57
N PHE A 16 -5.30 -17.61 -9.77
CA PHE A 16 -5.93 -18.40 -8.73
C PHE A 16 -5.57 -19.87 -8.94
N ASP A 17 -5.00 -20.50 -7.91
CA ASP A 17 -4.49 -21.88 -7.90
C ASP A 17 -3.60 -22.20 -9.13
N GLY A 18 -2.67 -21.27 -9.43
CA GLY A 18 -1.75 -21.37 -10.56
C GLY A 18 -2.36 -21.11 -11.93
N VAL A 19 -3.67 -20.81 -12.01
CA VAL A 19 -4.38 -20.53 -13.25
C VAL A 19 -4.56 -19.02 -13.42
N ALA A 20 -4.13 -18.46 -14.56
CA ALA A 20 -4.47 -17.09 -14.93
C ALA A 20 -5.96 -17.04 -15.28
N VAL A 21 -6.79 -16.54 -14.35
CA VAL A 21 -8.24 -16.44 -14.47
C VAL A 21 -8.68 -15.18 -15.20
N GLY A 22 -7.88 -14.12 -15.09
CA GLY A 22 -7.95 -12.90 -15.90
C GLY A 22 -6.56 -12.62 -16.47
N ASP A 23 -6.48 -12.35 -17.79
CA ASP A 23 -5.23 -12.10 -18.51
C ASP A 23 -5.50 -11.10 -19.62
N SER A 24 -5.20 -9.81 -19.39
CA SER A 24 -5.61 -8.74 -20.31
C SER A 24 -4.56 -7.68 -20.53
N LYS A 25 -4.39 -7.28 -21.80
CA LYS A 25 -3.69 -6.07 -22.26
C LYS A 25 -4.65 -4.93 -22.61
N ARG A 26 -5.95 -5.12 -22.35
CA ARG A 26 -7.04 -4.16 -22.64
C ARG A 26 -7.80 -3.81 -21.36
N MET A 27 -7.12 -3.87 -20.24
CA MET A 27 -7.72 -3.72 -18.94
C MET A 27 -8.19 -2.29 -18.68
N MET A 28 -9.24 -2.16 -17.89
CA MET A 28 -9.76 -0.87 -17.44
C MET A 28 -9.51 -0.69 -15.94
N LEU A 29 -9.27 0.54 -15.53
CA LEU A 29 -9.22 0.98 -14.14
C LEU A 29 -10.53 1.67 -13.77
N LEU A 30 -11.18 1.18 -12.73
CA LEU A 30 -12.38 1.78 -12.15
C LEU A 30 -12.01 2.54 -10.87
N TYR A 31 -12.29 3.84 -10.86
CA TYR A 31 -12.12 4.71 -9.70
C TYR A 31 -13.47 5.10 -9.13
N LYS A 32 -13.66 4.86 -7.85
CA LYS A 32 -14.83 5.31 -7.09
C LYS A 32 -14.39 6.25 -5.97
N PRO A 33 -15.17 7.28 -5.63
CA PRO A 33 -14.83 8.20 -4.54
C PRO A 33 -14.51 7.47 -3.25
N GLY A 34 -13.35 7.79 -2.65
CA GLY A 34 -12.89 7.22 -1.38
C GLY A 34 -12.52 5.73 -1.42
N LYS A 35 -12.38 5.13 -2.61
CA LYS A 35 -11.94 3.74 -2.78
C LYS A 35 -10.62 3.67 -3.53
N LEU A 36 -9.90 2.57 -3.33
CA LEU A 36 -8.74 2.22 -4.13
C LEU A 36 -9.18 1.91 -5.57
N PRO A 37 -8.32 2.11 -6.58
CA PRO A 37 -8.60 1.70 -7.94
C PRO A 37 -8.85 0.20 -8.03
N LEU A 38 -9.65 -0.22 -8.99
CA LEU A 38 -10.02 -1.60 -9.21
C LEU A 38 -9.74 -1.98 -10.66
N TYR A 39 -9.19 -3.17 -10.88
CA TYR A 39 -9.04 -3.76 -12.21
C TYR A 39 -10.36 -4.32 -12.69
N CYS A 40 -10.73 -3.97 -13.93
CA CYS A 40 -11.87 -4.52 -14.65
C CYS A 40 -11.39 -5.16 -15.96
N PHE A 41 -11.54 -6.45 -16.07
CA PHE A 41 -11.11 -7.24 -17.21
C PHE A 41 -12.25 -7.34 -18.23
N PRO A 42 -12.00 -7.16 -19.54
CA PRO A 42 -12.99 -7.54 -20.57
C PRO A 42 -13.38 -9.01 -20.42
N ASP A 43 -14.63 -9.36 -20.63
CA ASP A 43 -15.14 -10.74 -20.53
C ASP A 43 -14.32 -11.72 -21.39
N ASP A 44 -13.91 -11.32 -22.59
CA ASP A 44 -13.10 -12.13 -23.50
C ASP A 44 -11.70 -12.47 -22.96
N ASP A 45 -11.21 -11.69 -21.99
CA ASP A 45 -9.90 -11.87 -21.38
C ASP A 45 -10.00 -12.55 -20.01
N VAL A 46 -11.18 -13.12 -19.69
CA VAL A 46 -11.45 -13.85 -18.43
C VAL A 46 -11.86 -15.29 -18.76
N LYS A 47 -11.38 -16.25 -17.99
CA LYS A 47 -11.86 -17.65 -18.05
C LYS A 47 -13.23 -17.74 -17.38
N THR A 48 -14.25 -17.30 -18.10
CA THR A 48 -15.64 -17.24 -17.60
C THR A 48 -16.24 -18.61 -17.34
N ASP A 49 -15.72 -19.66 -17.96
CA ASP A 49 -16.07 -21.08 -17.71
C ASP A 49 -15.71 -21.55 -16.30
N LEU A 50 -14.80 -20.86 -15.62
CA LEU A 50 -14.43 -21.10 -14.23
C LEU A 50 -15.31 -20.32 -13.22
N LEU A 51 -16.20 -19.44 -13.70
CA LEU A 51 -17.09 -18.63 -12.90
C LEU A 51 -18.50 -19.25 -12.86
N SER A 52 -19.06 -19.37 -11.68
CA SER A 52 -20.45 -19.78 -11.47
C SER A 52 -21.21 -18.72 -10.67
N PRO A 53 -22.48 -18.40 -11.00
CA PRO A 53 -23.25 -17.43 -10.23
C PRO A 53 -23.26 -17.79 -8.73
N SER A 54 -22.99 -16.82 -7.89
CA SER A 54 -23.06 -17.01 -6.44
C SER A 54 -24.51 -17.25 -6.00
N SER A 55 -24.71 -18.28 -5.17
CA SER A 55 -26.01 -18.55 -4.58
C SER A 55 -26.41 -17.55 -3.49
N HIS A 56 -25.44 -16.78 -2.97
CA HIS A 56 -25.64 -15.91 -1.82
C HIS A 56 -25.67 -14.42 -2.15
N LYS A 57 -25.12 -14.02 -3.32
CA LYS A 57 -24.96 -12.61 -3.66
C LYS A 57 -25.21 -12.33 -5.14
N PRO A 58 -26.37 -11.76 -5.52
CA PRO A 58 -26.68 -11.40 -6.89
C PRO A 58 -25.56 -10.51 -7.52
N GLY A 59 -25.22 -10.80 -8.79
CA GLY A 59 -24.16 -10.09 -9.52
C GLY A 59 -22.73 -10.51 -9.16
N TYR A 60 -22.58 -11.44 -8.19
CA TYR A 60 -21.31 -12.05 -7.85
C TYR A 60 -21.17 -13.47 -8.37
N PHE A 61 -19.92 -13.91 -8.48
CA PHE A 61 -19.57 -15.23 -8.98
C PHE A 61 -18.58 -15.90 -8.05
N ASP A 62 -18.78 -17.18 -7.84
CA ASP A 62 -17.80 -18.06 -7.24
C ASP A 62 -16.81 -18.50 -8.33
N LEU A 63 -15.54 -18.54 -8.00
CA LEU A 63 -14.45 -18.96 -8.88
C LEU A 63 -13.99 -20.36 -8.48
N ARG A 64 -13.89 -21.26 -9.47
CA ARG A 64 -13.40 -22.63 -9.25
C ARG A 64 -12.28 -22.95 -10.23
N ALA A 65 -11.08 -23.20 -9.73
CA ALA A 65 -9.94 -23.67 -10.52
C ALA A 65 -9.01 -24.53 -9.66
N GLY A 66 -8.23 -25.42 -10.27
CA GLY A 66 -7.21 -26.23 -9.63
C GLY A 66 -7.68 -27.13 -8.48
N GLY A 67 -8.98 -27.30 -8.29
CA GLY A 67 -9.56 -28.02 -7.15
C GLY A 67 -9.97 -27.14 -5.98
N ARG A 68 -9.68 -25.84 -6.00
CA ARG A 68 -10.11 -24.84 -5.02
C ARG A 68 -11.35 -24.07 -5.48
N THR A 69 -12.08 -23.54 -4.52
CA THR A 69 -13.21 -22.64 -4.76
C THR A 69 -13.04 -21.39 -3.88
N ALA A 70 -13.25 -20.22 -4.49
CA ALA A 70 -13.33 -18.95 -3.77
C ALA A 70 -14.75 -18.38 -4.00
N GLU A 71 -15.50 -18.23 -2.91
CA GLU A 71 -16.87 -17.72 -2.94
C GLU A 71 -16.87 -16.21 -3.17
N ASN A 72 -17.80 -15.71 -4.01
CA ASN A 72 -17.95 -14.29 -4.33
C ASN A 72 -16.65 -13.62 -4.84
N ALA A 73 -15.76 -14.39 -5.47
CA ALA A 73 -14.42 -13.92 -5.87
C ALA A 73 -14.43 -12.98 -7.08
N ALA A 74 -15.52 -12.94 -7.84
CA ALA A 74 -15.66 -12.05 -8.98
C ALA A 74 -17.04 -11.40 -8.99
N TRP A 75 -17.19 -10.27 -9.69
CA TRP A 75 -18.49 -9.62 -9.87
C TRP A 75 -18.55 -8.79 -11.14
N ARG A 76 -19.77 -8.50 -11.56
CA ARG A 76 -20.09 -7.50 -12.57
C ARG A 76 -20.88 -6.36 -11.96
N TYR A 77 -20.67 -5.16 -12.48
CA TYR A 77 -21.46 -4.00 -12.07
C TYR A 77 -22.70 -3.88 -12.95
N ASP A 78 -23.81 -3.55 -12.33
CA ASP A 78 -25.05 -3.17 -13.02
C ASP A 78 -24.99 -1.68 -13.40
N ALA A 79 -24.18 -1.37 -14.43
CA ALA A 79 -24.02 -0.04 -15.00
C ALA A 79 -23.64 -0.19 -16.49
N PRO A 80 -24.33 0.51 -17.41
CA PRO A 80 -24.10 0.35 -18.86
C PRO A 80 -22.64 0.55 -19.28
N GLU A 81 -21.94 1.49 -18.63
CA GLU A 81 -20.53 1.80 -18.95
C GLU A 81 -19.56 0.69 -18.52
N LEU A 82 -20.01 -0.22 -17.66
CA LEU A 82 -19.22 -1.34 -17.12
C LEU A 82 -19.70 -2.69 -17.65
N GLU A 83 -20.64 -2.70 -18.61
CA GLU A 83 -21.11 -3.91 -19.25
C GLU A 83 -19.95 -4.59 -20.02
N GLY A 84 -19.88 -5.92 -19.95
CA GLY A 84 -18.80 -6.70 -20.58
C GLY A 84 -17.49 -6.73 -19.82
N TYR A 85 -17.49 -6.27 -18.53
CA TYR A 85 -16.31 -6.30 -17.67
C TYR A 85 -16.55 -7.09 -16.39
N VAL A 86 -15.52 -7.83 -15.98
CA VAL A 86 -15.45 -8.58 -14.71
C VAL A 86 -14.39 -7.96 -13.81
N ALA A 87 -14.73 -7.79 -12.54
CA ALA A 87 -13.77 -7.46 -11.49
C ALA A 87 -13.57 -8.67 -10.56
N PHE A 88 -12.35 -8.83 -10.03
CA PHE A 88 -12.03 -9.86 -9.05
C PHE A 88 -11.75 -9.26 -7.68
N ASP A 89 -12.12 -9.99 -6.63
CA ASP A 89 -11.70 -9.63 -5.28
C ASP A 89 -10.18 -9.82 -5.14
N TRP A 90 -9.51 -8.76 -4.70
CA TRP A 90 -8.06 -8.75 -4.58
C TRP A 90 -7.53 -9.90 -3.71
N ASN A 91 -8.18 -10.12 -2.57
CA ASN A 91 -7.72 -11.08 -1.57
C ASN A 91 -8.10 -12.53 -1.90
N SER A 92 -9.03 -12.73 -2.84
CA SER A 92 -9.39 -14.06 -3.31
C SER A 92 -8.37 -14.63 -4.30
N MET A 93 -7.57 -13.77 -4.93
CA MET A 93 -6.52 -14.20 -5.87
C MET A 93 -5.23 -14.50 -5.13
N ASP A 94 -4.48 -15.48 -5.62
CA ASP A 94 -3.18 -15.85 -5.04
C ASP A 94 -2.09 -14.85 -5.44
N ASN A 95 -2.08 -14.42 -6.72
CA ASN A 95 -1.10 -13.49 -7.24
C ASN A 95 -1.72 -12.51 -8.24
N TRP A 96 -1.16 -11.32 -8.28
CA TRP A 96 -1.44 -10.29 -9.26
C TRP A 96 -0.16 -9.83 -9.93
N PHE A 97 -0.19 -9.64 -11.24
CA PHE A 97 0.95 -9.15 -12.00
C PHE A 97 0.57 -7.94 -12.84
N GLU A 98 1.45 -6.94 -12.88
CA GLU A 98 1.51 -5.92 -13.92
C GLU A 98 2.76 -6.17 -14.74
N GLU A 99 2.63 -6.40 -16.05
CA GLU A 99 3.69 -6.96 -16.88
C GLU A 99 4.23 -8.25 -16.24
N ASP A 100 5.53 -8.36 -16.02
CA ASP A 100 6.16 -9.51 -15.36
C ASP A 100 6.43 -9.29 -13.87
N ASP A 101 6.06 -8.13 -13.33
CA ASP A 101 6.22 -7.81 -11.91
C ASP A 101 5.00 -8.22 -11.10
N GLU A 102 5.24 -8.97 -10.02
CA GLU A 102 4.19 -9.24 -9.04
C GLU A 102 3.88 -7.98 -8.24
N ILE A 103 2.58 -7.67 -8.12
CA ILE A 103 2.09 -6.52 -7.37
C ILE A 103 1.27 -6.97 -6.16
N PHE A 104 1.29 -6.13 -5.11
CA PHE A 104 0.76 -6.49 -3.80
C PHE A 104 -0.24 -5.45 -3.29
N VAL A 105 -1.15 -5.87 -2.44
CA VAL A 105 -2.09 -5.06 -1.64
C VAL A 105 -3.26 -4.51 -2.45
N HIS A 106 -3.02 -3.88 -3.60
CA HIS A 106 -4.06 -3.31 -4.48
C HIS A 106 -3.45 -2.88 -5.83
N PRO A 107 -4.27 -2.62 -6.85
CA PRO A 107 -3.81 -2.02 -8.11
C PRO A 107 -2.94 -0.79 -7.90
N ARG A 108 -1.86 -0.66 -8.66
CA ARG A 108 -1.06 0.56 -8.67
C ARG A 108 -1.81 1.67 -9.39
N ASP A 109 -2.09 2.74 -8.68
CA ASP A 109 -2.73 3.94 -9.23
C ASP A 109 -1.71 4.76 -10.03
N PRO A 110 -1.89 4.94 -11.36
CA PRO A 110 -0.98 5.74 -12.17
C PRO A 110 -0.94 7.23 -11.77
N TYR A 111 -1.93 7.72 -11.02
CA TYR A 111 -1.96 9.10 -10.50
C TYR A 111 -1.33 9.23 -9.11
N LYS A 112 -0.90 8.13 -8.52
CA LYS A 112 -0.19 8.14 -7.24
C LYS A 112 1.27 8.46 -7.48
N ARG A 113 1.71 9.66 -7.02
CA ARG A 113 3.09 10.10 -7.11
C ARG A 113 3.79 9.95 -5.77
N ILE A 114 5.03 9.49 -5.81
CA ILE A 114 5.95 9.44 -4.67
C ILE A 114 7.25 10.10 -5.08
N ASP A 115 7.63 11.15 -4.38
CA ASP A 115 8.93 11.80 -4.51
C ASP A 115 9.74 11.59 -3.24
N VAL A 116 10.97 11.13 -3.35
CA VAL A 116 11.92 11.05 -2.24
C VAL A 116 13.08 12.00 -2.50
N LEU A 117 13.19 13.02 -1.65
CA LEU A 117 14.20 14.07 -1.77
C LEU A 117 15.12 14.05 -0.55
N ARG A 118 16.44 14.05 -0.77
CA ARG A 118 17.41 14.31 0.28
C ARG A 118 17.26 15.76 0.76
N SER A 119 17.39 15.97 2.05
CA SER A 119 17.24 17.30 2.67
C SER A 119 18.34 17.58 3.67
N SER A 120 18.67 18.84 3.81
CA SER A 120 19.54 19.37 4.88
C SER A 120 18.74 20.04 6.01
N ARG A 121 17.41 19.96 5.98
CA ARG A 121 16.56 20.47 7.05
C ARG A 121 16.84 19.71 8.35
N HIS A 122 16.80 20.43 9.46
CA HIS A 122 16.95 19.82 10.78
C HIS A 122 15.64 19.16 11.19
N VAL A 123 15.62 17.83 11.27
CA VAL A 123 14.47 17.07 11.72
C VAL A 123 14.77 16.41 13.05
N ARG A 124 13.94 16.70 14.06
CA ARG A 124 14.01 16.12 15.41
C ARG A 124 12.68 15.47 15.75
N VAL A 125 12.75 14.23 16.23
CA VAL A 125 11.56 13.46 16.65
C VAL A 125 11.60 13.28 18.16
N VAL A 126 10.48 13.60 18.82
CA VAL A 126 10.29 13.44 20.27
C VAL A 126 9.24 12.36 20.52
N LEU A 127 9.53 11.43 21.43
CA LEU A 127 8.65 10.35 21.83
C LEU A 127 8.87 10.03 23.32
N GLY A 128 7.80 9.92 24.10
CA GLY A 128 7.88 9.67 25.54
C GLY A 128 8.66 10.74 26.31
N GLY A 129 8.64 11.99 25.81
CA GLY A 129 9.40 13.12 26.35
C GLY A 129 10.88 13.16 25.95
N GLU A 130 11.39 12.15 25.24
CA GLU A 130 12.79 12.04 24.83
C GLU A 130 12.99 12.34 23.34
N THR A 131 14.13 12.95 22.98
CA THR A 131 14.54 13.06 21.58
C THR A 131 15.08 11.71 21.11
N ILE A 132 14.29 11.02 20.28
CA ILE A 132 14.61 9.68 19.76
C ILE A 132 15.35 9.73 18.42
N ALA A 133 15.22 10.82 17.66
CA ALA A 133 15.97 11.05 16.43
C ALA A 133 16.29 12.53 16.24
N ASP A 134 17.48 12.81 15.72
CA ASP A 134 17.97 14.18 15.45
C ASP A 134 18.89 14.16 14.23
N SER A 135 18.44 14.71 13.10
CA SER A 135 19.14 14.59 11.82
C SER A 135 19.12 15.90 11.02
N ARG A 136 20.25 16.17 10.34
CA ARG A 136 20.39 17.22 9.31
C ARG A 136 20.62 16.65 7.92
N ARG A 137 20.32 15.37 7.73
CA ARG A 137 20.46 14.64 6.45
C ARG A 137 19.32 13.64 6.22
N PRO A 138 18.07 14.01 6.55
CA PRO A 138 16.93 13.12 6.29
C PRO A 138 16.65 13.00 4.79
N SER A 139 15.90 11.95 4.42
CA SER A 139 15.17 11.89 3.16
C SER A 139 13.70 12.17 3.42
N LEU A 140 13.14 13.15 2.73
CA LEU A 140 11.71 13.49 2.84
C LEU A 140 10.95 12.79 1.74
N LEU A 141 9.91 12.07 2.11
CA LEU A 141 9.01 11.40 1.17
C LEU A 141 7.68 12.15 1.10
N PHE A 142 7.35 12.56 -0.12
CA PHE A 142 6.10 13.23 -0.47
C PHE A 142 5.26 12.25 -1.28
N GLU A 143 4.11 11.87 -0.75
CA GLU A 143 3.20 10.94 -1.38
C GLU A 143 1.83 11.58 -1.57
N THR A 144 1.23 11.44 -2.76
CA THR A 144 -0.10 11.99 -3.08
C THR A 144 -1.11 11.65 -1.98
N HIS A 145 -1.76 12.67 -1.41
CA HIS A 145 -2.78 12.60 -0.35
C HIS A 145 -2.29 12.07 1.02
N LEU A 146 -0.97 11.99 1.25
CA LEU A 146 -0.43 11.59 2.55
C LEU A 146 0.46 12.70 3.14
N PRO A 147 0.63 12.75 4.47
CA PRO A 147 1.56 13.68 5.08
C PRO A 147 3.01 13.37 4.70
N THR A 148 3.86 14.39 4.73
CA THR A 148 5.30 14.22 4.53
C THR A 148 5.84 13.21 5.54
N ARG A 149 6.65 12.25 5.06
CA ARG A 149 7.33 11.28 5.90
C ARG A 149 8.83 11.56 5.94
N TYR A 150 9.38 11.54 7.15
CA TYR A 150 10.78 11.87 7.43
C TYR A 150 11.57 10.59 7.65
N TYR A 151 12.35 10.19 6.67
CA TYR A 151 13.20 9.02 6.71
C TYR A 151 14.60 9.42 7.19
N ILE A 152 15.01 8.91 8.34
CA ILE A 152 16.19 9.33 9.09
C ILE A 152 17.25 8.21 9.05
N PRO A 153 18.53 8.54 8.77
CA PRO A 153 19.61 7.57 8.83
C PRO A 153 19.74 6.96 10.24
N ARG A 154 20.02 5.65 10.30
CA ARG A 154 20.13 4.91 11.58
C ARG A 154 21.11 5.53 12.57
N GLY A 155 22.22 6.13 12.09
CA GLY A 155 23.21 6.79 12.94
C GLY A 155 22.71 8.06 13.61
N ASP A 156 21.56 8.61 13.19
CA ASP A 156 20.93 9.82 13.73
C ASP A 156 19.70 9.45 14.60
N VAL A 157 19.53 8.15 14.93
CA VAL A 157 18.42 7.60 15.72
C VAL A 157 18.97 6.89 16.96
N ARG A 158 18.31 7.04 18.10
CA ARG A 158 18.57 6.33 19.35
C ARG A 158 18.17 4.86 19.22
N MET A 159 19.00 4.09 18.49
CA MET A 159 18.78 2.66 18.25
C MET A 159 18.79 1.82 19.53
N ASP A 160 19.42 2.33 20.58
CA ASP A 160 19.45 1.73 21.92
C ASP A 160 18.06 1.68 22.58
N LEU A 161 17.11 2.52 22.15
CA LEU A 161 15.73 2.55 22.63
C LEU A 161 14.78 1.72 21.75
N LEU A 162 15.27 1.16 20.65
CA LEU A 162 14.45 0.45 19.65
C LEU A 162 14.68 -1.05 19.70
N THR A 163 13.58 -1.81 19.67
CA THR A 163 13.59 -3.28 19.55
C THR A 163 12.83 -3.67 18.29
N PRO A 164 13.42 -4.48 17.37
CA PRO A 164 12.72 -4.97 16.20
C PRO A 164 11.52 -5.84 16.59
N THR A 165 10.48 -5.84 15.75
CA THR A 165 9.29 -6.68 15.93
C THR A 165 9.11 -7.59 14.72
N ASP A 166 8.24 -8.59 14.85
CA ASP A 166 7.89 -9.50 13.75
C ASP A 166 6.83 -8.91 12.81
N THR A 167 6.42 -7.66 13.07
CA THR A 167 5.43 -6.96 12.23
C THR A 167 6.03 -6.60 10.87
N HIS A 168 5.32 -7.00 9.82
CA HIS A 168 5.63 -6.65 8.44
C HIS A 168 4.38 -6.17 7.72
N THR A 169 4.51 -5.13 6.91
CA THR A 169 3.43 -4.67 6.03
C THR A 169 3.92 -4.49 4.61
N ARG A 170 3.02 -4.58 3.64
CA ARG A 170 3.35 -4.40 2.22
C ARG A 170 2.75 -3.10 1.70
N CYS A 171 3.52 -2.42 0.86
CA CYS A 171 3.08 -1.24 0.12
C CYS A 171 3.40 -1.46 -1.38
N PRO A 172 2.42 -1.27 -2.29
CA PRO A 172 2.64 -1.51 -3.72
C PRO A 172 3.63 -0.53 -4.35
N TYR A 173 3.95 0.56 -3.65
CA TYR A 173 4.84 1.63 -4.14
C TYR A 173 6.18 1.71 -3.43
N LYS A 174 6.40 0.93 -2.35
CA LYS A 174 7.63 1.02 -1.53
C LYS A 174 8.24 -0.34 -1.21
N GLY A 175 7.46 -1.42 -1.24
CA GLY A 175 7.91 -2.78 -0.90
C GLY A 175 7.42 -3.25 0.47
N VAL A 176 8.24 -4.07 1.14
CA VAL A 176 7.93 -4.65 2.46
C VAL A 176 8.57 -3.81 3.56
N ALA A 177 7.75 -3.32 4.49
CA ALA A 177 8.21 -2.61 5.68
C ALA A 177 8.43 -3.59 6.84
N SER A 178 9.48 -3.33 7.62
CA SER A 178 9.77 -3.94 8.93
C SER A 178 9.65 -2.89 10.02
N TYR A 179 9.30 -3.31 11.24
CA TYR A 179 8.96 -2.38 12.32
C TYR A 179 9.84 -2.52 13.54
N TRP A 180 9.85 -1.45 14.35
CA TRP A 180 10.43 -1.41 15.68
C TRP A 180 9.45 -0.79 16.66
N SER A 181 9.45 -1.32 17.88
CA SER A 181 8.86 -0.69 19.06
C SER A 181 9.93 0.10 19.79
N ALA A 182 9.53 1.19 20.47
CA ALA A 182 10.41 1.98 21.31
C ALA A 182 10.08 1.74 22.78
N SER A 183 11.13 1.66 23.63
CA SER A 183 11.00 1.59 25.10
C SER A 183 11.66 2.81 25.72
N ILE A 184 10.85 3.70 26.30
CA ILE A 184 11.29 4.99 26.85
C ILE A 184 10.64 5.19 28.20
N ASN A 185 11.45 5.49 29.22
CA ASN A 185 10.98 5.78 30.58
C ASN A 185 10.00 4.73 31.14
N GLY A 186 10.21 3.44 30.81
CA GLY A 186 9.35 2.33 31.24
C GLY A 186 8.06 2.17 30.45
N GLN A 187 7.82 3.02 29.45
CA GLN A 187 6.70 2.92 28.53
C GLN A 187 7.14 2.28 27.21
N THR A 188 6.31 1.38 26.65
CA THR A 188 6.51 0.78 25.33
C THR A 188 5.58 1.41 24.31
N PHE A 189 6.13 1.84 23.18
CA PHE A 189 5.43 2.36 22.01
C PHE A 189 5.53 1.33 20.89
N GLN A 190 4.45 0.54 20.74
CA GLN A 190 4.42 -0.60 19.83
C GLN A 190 4.46 -0.15 18.37
N ASP A 191 5.37 -0.72 17.55
CA ASP A 191 5.47 -0.54 16.10
C ASP A 191 5.41 0.94 15.66
N VAL A 192 6.11 1.81 16.41
CA VAL A 192 6.08 3.26 16.20
C VAL A 192 7.06 3.73 15.11
N VAL A 193 7.99 2.85 14.72
CA VAL A 193 9.02 3.10 13.70
C VAL A 193 8.97 2.03 12.64
N TRP A 194 9.20 2.40 11.39
CA TRP A 194 9.35 1.44 10.31
C TRP A 194 10.53 1.78 9.40
N THR A 195 10.96 0.78 8.63
CA THR A 195 11.94 0.91 7.55
C THR A 195 11.53 0.05 6.37
N TYR A 196 12.06 0.33 5.20
CA TYR A 196 12.06 -0.57 4.05
C TYR A 196 13.49 -1.11 3.88
N PRO A 197 13.79 -2.34 4.32
CA PRO A 197 15.13 -2.93 4.20
C PRO A 197 15.59 -3.05 2.75
N VAL A 198 14.66 -3.46 1.87
CA VAL A 198 14.85 -3.56 0.43
C VAL A 198 13.60 -2.96 -0.23
N PRO A 199 13.60 -1.64 -0.49
CA PRO A 199 12.49 -1.00 -1.20
C PRO A 199 12.46 -1.44 -2.67
N ILE A 200 11.29 -1.25 -3.32
CA ILE A 200 11.20 -1.49 -4.76
C ILE A 200 12.11 -0.51 -5.54
N PRO A 201 12.49 -0.86 -6.79
CA PRO A 201 13.45 -0.06 -7.58
C PRO A 201 13.06 1.41 -7.78
N GLU A 202 11.77 1.74 -7.73
CA GLU A 202 11.27 3.11 -7.89
C GLU A 202 11.45 3.98 -6.62
N CYS A 203 11.77 3.37 -5.47
CA CYS A 203 11.87 4.09 -4.19
C CYS A 203 13.19 3.83 -3.41
N PRO A 204 14.37 3.80 -4.05
CA PRO A 204 15.61 3.31 -3.44
C PRO A 204 16.15 4.24 -2.35
N LYS A 205 15.78 5.53 -2.36
CA LYS A 205 16.33 6.54 -1.44
C LYS A 205 15.84 6.41 0.01
N ILE A 206 14.91 5.48 0.30
CA ILE A 206 14.45 5.19 1.66
C ILE A 206 15.07 3.90 2.22
N GLU A 207 15.92 3.22 1.45
CA GLU A 207 16.54 1.97 1.86
C GLU A 207 17.19 2.09 3.22
N GLN A 208 16.78 1.21 4.17
CA GLN A 208 17.28 1.11 5.53
C GLN A 208 17.17 2.39 6.39
N LEU A 209 16.56 3.46 5.89
CA LEU A 209 16.25 4.63 6.69
C LEU A 209 15.05 4.36 7.60
N LEU A 210 15.02 4.99 8.76
CA LEU A 210 13.96 4.84 9.76
C LEU A 210 12.95 5.98 9.64
N CYS A 211 11.67 5.65 9.71
CA CYS A 211 10.58 6.61 9.69
C CYS A 211 9.68 6.41 10.91
N PHE A 212 9.25 7.49 11.52
CA PHE A 212 8.38 7.50 12.68
C PHE A 212 6.96 7.88 12.27
N PHE A 213 5.95 7.30 12.91
CA PHE A 213 4.57 7.73 12.68
C PHE A 213 4.37 9.16 13.21
N ASN A 214 4.22 10.14 12.31
CA ASN A 214 3.92 11.53 12.66
C ASN A 214 2.71 11.62 13.59
N GLU A 215 1.76 10.70 13.40
CA GLU A 215 0.49 10.62 14.14
C GLU A 215 0.67 10.15 15.58
N ARG A 216 1.74 9.39 15.87
CA ARG A 216 1.87 8.62 17.12
C ARG A 216 3.03 9.09 18.01
N VAL A 217 3.98 9.84 17.47
CA VAL A 217 5.05 10.47 18.27
C VAL A 217 4.53 11.71 18.98
N ASP A 218 5.23 12.17 20.02
CA ASP A 218 4.85 13.39 20.74
C ASP A 218 4.92 14.60 19.81
N GLY A 219 5.99 14.68 19.01
CA GLY A 219 6.16 15.74 18.01
C GLY A 219 7.30 15.47 17.04
N ILE A 220 7.16 16.01 15.84
CA ILE A 220 8.23 16.17 14.87
C ILE A 220 8.50 17.66 14.70
N TYR A 221 9.75 18.03 14.90
CA TYR A 221 10.22 19.41 14.73
C TYR A 221 11.04 19.50 13.45
N VAL A 222 10.74 20.46 12.62
CA VAL A 222 11.47 20.72 11.38
C VAL A 222 12.00 22.14 11.40
N ASP A 223 13.33 22.30 11.36
CA ASP A 223 14.02 23.58 11.50
C ASP A 223 13.65 24.34 12.81
N GLY A 224 13.32 23.59 13.86
CA GLY A 224 12.91 24.13 15.17
C GLY A 224 11.42 24.32 15.36
N GLU A 225 10.62 24.28 14.30
CA GLU A 225 9.17 24.44 14.33
C GLU A 225 8.47 23.09 14.51
N LEU A 226 7.49 23.02 15.41
CA LEU A 226 6.66 21.84 15.62
C LEU A 226 5.69 21.65 14.45
N GLU A 227 5.81 20.52 13.75
CA GLU A 227 4.88 20.16 12.68
C GLU A 227 3.48 19.84 13.24
N ALA A 228 2.47 20.25 12.51
CA ALA A 228 1.09 19.87 12.84
C ALA A 228 0.93 18.34 12.77
N LYS A 229 0.40 17.74 13.85
CA LYS A 229 0.17 16.30 13.91
C LYS A 229 -0.95 15.93 12.91
N PRO A 230 -0.67 15.10 11.91
CA PRO A 230 -1.68 14.74 10.92
C PRO A 230 -2.72 13.79 11.51
N VAL A 231 -3.93 13.83 10.96
CA VAL A 231 -4.98 12.85 11.24
C VAL A 231 -5.12 11.93 10.04
N THR A 232 -4.77 10.67 10.21
CA THR A 232 -4.83 9.63 9.18
C THR A 232 -5.40 8.34 9.76
N LYS A 233 -5.54 7.30 8.93
CA LYS A 233 -5.96 5.97 9.41
C LYS A 233 -5.00 5.34 10.44
N TRP A 234 -3.80 5.88 10.61
CA TRP A 234 -2.80 5.41 11.58
C TRP A 234 -2.81 6.20 12.90
N SER A 235 -3.72 7.18 13.06
CA SER A 235 -3.85 7.96 14.30
C SER A 235 -4.52 7.16 15.44
N SER A 236 -5.20 6.07 15.13
CA SER A 236 -6.04 5.30 16.08
C SER A 236 -5.54 3.86 16.30
N VAL A 237 -4.25 3.63 16.14
CA VAL A 237 -3.65 2.27 16.30
C VAL A 237 -2.83 2.21 17.57
#